data_122e90a4444c1c15870712e995b65887
#
_entry.id   122e90a4444c1c15870712e995b65887
#
_cell.length_a   1.000
_cell.length_b   1.000
_cell.length_c   1.000
_cell.angle_alpha   90.00
_cell.angle_beta   90.00
_cell.angle_gamma   90.00
#
_symmetry.space_group_name_H-M   'P 1'
#
loop_
_entity.id
_entity.type
_entity.pdbx_description
1 polymer ?
#
loop_
_entity_poly.entity_id
_entity_poly.type
_entity_poly.pdbx_seq_one_letter_code
_entity_poly.pdbx_strand_id
1 'polypeptide(L)'
;MAKSESTKIEFGYFHDYESEQFAFYRIPKVLFTDEYFRNLSSDAKVLYGLMLDRMALSIRNNWVDNEGKVYIIFTLEQVMEYMNCGKDKGVKILAELDTDKGIGLIERVKRGLGKPTIIYVKLSLIHISEPT
;
A
#
# COMPACT_ATOMS: atom_id res chain seq x y z
N MET A 1 0.16 -10.98 29.76
CA MET A 1 -0.08 -11.36 29.55
C MET A 1 -0.51 -11.94 28.96
N ALA A 2 -0.61 -12.27 28.81
CA ALA A 2 -0.88 -12.98 28.44
C ALA A 2 -1.62 -13.31 27.74
N LYS A 3 -1.87 -13.27 27.40
CA LYS A 3 -2.51 -13.54 26.79
C LYS A 3 -2.89 -14.36 26.24
N SER A 4 -3.13 -14.59 26.19
CA SER A 4 -3.58 -15.34 25.49
C SER A 4 -3.14 -16.62 25.36
N GLU A 5 -2.39 -17.01 26.02
CA GLU A 5 -2.00 -18.31 25.84
C GLU A 5 -3.08 -19.26 25.98
N SER A 6 -4.08 -18.90 26.65
CA SER A 6 -5.19 -19.79 26.76
C SER A 6 -6.10 -19.78 25.57
N THR A 7 -5.89 -18.87 24.64
CA THR A 7 -6.78 -18.74 23.50
C THR A 7 -6.15 -19.34 22.30
N LYS A 8 -6.66 -20.48 21.87
CA LYS A 8 -6.21 -21.08 20.67
C LYS A 8 -7.23 -20.89 19.61
N ILE A 9 -6.82 -20.39 18.47
CA ILE A 9 -7.72 -20.21 17.34
C ILE A 9 -7.51 -21.36 16.39
N GLU A 10 -8.58 -22.00 16.04
CA GLU A 10 -8.52 -23.08 15.07
C GLU A 10 -9.16 -22.60 13.78
N PHE A 11 -8.48 -22.81 12.68
CA PHE A 11 -8.99 -22.39 11.38
C PHE A 11 -9.61 -23.58 10.69
N GLY A 12 -10.80 -23.38 10.17
CA GLY A 12 -11.47 -24.42 9.42
C GLY A 12 -11.04 -24.43 7.97
N TYR A 13 -11.55 -25.38 7.25
CA TYR A 13 -11.28 -25.47 5.83
C TYR A 13 -12.22 -24.56 5.07
N PHE A 14 -11.76 -24.05 3.93
CA PHE A 14 -12.64 -23.28 3.08
C PHE A 14 -13.62 -24.18 2.40
N HIS A 15 -14.85 -23.73 2.31
CA HIS A 15 -15.84 -24.34 1.46
C HIS A 15 -16.11 -23.36 0.34
N ASP A 16 -16.46 -23.84 -0.83
CA ASP A 16 -16.54 -22.96 -1.99
C ASP A 16 -17.59 -21.87 -1.84
N TYR A 17 -18.58 -22.07 -1.00
CA TYR A 17 -19.57 -21.02 -0.79
C TYR A 17 -19.11 -19.93 0.16
N GLU A 18 -17.93 -20.09 0.76
CA GLU A 18 -17.46 -19.13 1.76
C GLU A 18 -16.39 -18.20 1.23
N SER A 19 -15.97 -18.38 0.00
CA SER A 19 -14.74 -17.72 -0.44
C SER A 19 -14.91 -16.22 -0.60
N GLU A 20 -16.13 -15.71 -0.61
CA GLU A 20 -16.33 -14.29 -0.81
C GLU A 20 -16.67 -13.53 0.44
N GLN A 21 -16.51 -14.15 1.59
CA GLN A 21 -16.90 -13.51 2.83
C GLN A 21 -15.87 -12.55 3.38
N PHE A 22 -14.69 -12.48 2.78
CA PHE A 22 -13.61 -11.68 3.33
C PHE A 22 -13.37 -10.45 2.49
N ALA A 23 -12.99 -9.38 3.15
CA ALA A 23 -12.44 -8.23 2.46
C ALA A 23 -10.95 -8.47 2.24
N PHE A 24 -10.43 -7.97 1.15
CA PHE A 24 -9.04 -8.24 0.77
C PHE A 24 -8.34 -6.95 0.41
N TYR A 25 -7.07 -6.89 0.76
CA TYR A 25 -6.19 -5.93 0.09
C TYR A 25 -5.74 -6.58 -1.21
N ARG A 26 -5.62 -5.77 -2.24
CA ARG A 26 -5.23 -6.27 -3.54
C ARG A 26 -3.87 -5.76 -3.91
N ILE A 27 -3.00 -6.67 -4.31
CA ILE A 27 -1.67 -6.31 -4.76
C ILE A 27 -1.58 -6.69 -6.22
N PRO A 28 -1.25 -5.73 -7.10
CA PRO A 28 -1.19 -6.05 -8.51
C PRO A 28 -0.17 -7.14 -8.80
N LYS A 29 -0.57 -8.12 -9.58
CA LYS A 29 0.32 -9.21 -9.92
C LYS A 29 1.58 -8.75 -10.61
N VAL A 30 1.51 -7.65 -11.34
CA VAL A 30 2.66 -7.16 -12.09
C VAL A 30 3.83 -6.86 -11.19
N LEU A 31 3.59 -6.55 -9.92
CA LEU A 31 4.68 -6.30 -8.99
C LEU A 31 5.49 -7.56 -8.71
N PHE A 32 4.91 -8.71 -8.98
CA PHE A 32 5.59 -9.99 -8.75
C PHE A 32 6.09 -10.61 -10.05
N THR A 33 5.46 -10.28 -11.16
CA THR A 33 5.75 -11.00 -12.40
C THR A 33 6.65 -10.21 -13.35
N ASP A 34 6.67 -8.89 -13.26
CA ASP A 34 7.46 -8.10 -14.18
C ASP A 34 8.84 -7.88 -13.62
N GLU A 35 9.86 -8.08 -14.46
CA GLU A 35 11.23 -7.95 -14.05
C GLU A 35 11.55 -6.57 -13.51
N TYR A 36 10.84 -5.55 -13.96
CA TYR A 36 11.07 -4.19 -13.52
C TYR A 36 10.94 -4.05 -12.01
N PHE A 37 10.09 -4.87 -11.38
CA PHE A 37 9.85 -4.78 -9.95
C PHE A 37 10.58 -5.84 -9.15
N ARG A 38 11.55 -6.50 -9.77
CA ARG A 38 12.22 -7.62 -9.15
C ARG A 38 12.87 -7.24 -7.83
N ASN A 39 13.46 -6.06 -7.75
CA ASN A 39 14.19 -5.67 -6.55
C ASN A 39 13.33 -5.02 -5.48
N LEU A 40 12.05 -4.87 -5.75
CA LEU A 40 11.14 -4.31 -4.76
C LEU A 40 10.87 -5.37 -3.70
N SER A 41 11.00 -5.01 -2.43
CA SER A 41 10.83 -5.99 -1.37
C SER A 41 9.36 -6.40 -1.26
N SER A 42 9.13 -7.55 -0.68
CA SER A 42 7.77 -8.01 -0.43
C SER A 42 7.02 -7.06 0.48
N ASP A 43 7.72 -6.51 1.46
CA ASP A 43 7.08 -5.54 2.36
C ASP A 43 6.60 -4.31 1.59
N ALA A 44 7.40 -3.82 0.65
CA ALA A 44 7.00 -2.67 -0.13
C ALA A 44 5.79 -3.01 -1.00
N LYS A 45 5.74 -4.20 -1.55
CA LYS A 45 4.59 -4.61 -2.35
C LYS A 45 3.33 -4.67 -1.51
N VAL A 46 3.44 -5.18 -0.29
CA VAL A 46 2.30 -5.23 0.63
C VAL A 46 1.84 -3.82 0.97
N LEU A 47 2.77 -2.94 1.30
CA LEU A 47 2.40 -1.57 1.63
C LEU A 47 1.71 -0.90 0.45
N TYR A 48 2.18 -1.16 -0.75
CA TYR A 48 1.54 -0.60 -1.94
C TYR A 48 0.08 -1.07 -2.02
N GLY A 49 -0.18 -2.33 -1.71
CA GLY A 49 -1.57 -2.83 -1.68
C GLY A 49 -2.43 -2.13 -0.66
N LEU A 50 -1.86 -1.84 0.51
CA LEU A 50 -2.58 -1.08 1.53
C LEU A 50 -2.90 0.33 1.05
N MET A 51 -1.98 0.94 0.32
CA MET A 51 -2.20 2.29 -0.20
C MET A 51 -3.25 2.30 -1.30
N LEU A 52 -3.30 1.26 -2.12
CA LEU A 52 -4.36 1.17 -3.12
C LEU A 52 -5.74 1.10 -2.47
N ASP A 53 -5.83 0.39 -1.37
CA ASP A 53 -7.08 0.30 -0.65
C ASP A 53 -7.48 1.67 -0.09
N ARG A 54 -6.52 2.39 0.45
CA ARG A 54 -6.78 3.73 0.95
C ARG A 54 -7.20 4.66 -0.17
N MET A 55 -6.61 4.47 -1.36
CA MET A 55 -6.97 5.30 -2.50
C MET A 55 -8.41 5.10 -2.91
N ALA A 56 -8.93 3.89 -2.78
CA ALA A 56 -10.33 3.65 -3.10
C ALA A 56 -11.25 4.46 -2.19
N LEU A 57 -10.87 4.60 -0.92
CA LEU A 57 -11.64 5.44 -0.01
C LEU A 57 -11.53 6.91 -0.38
N SER A 58 -10.34 7.34 -0.80
CA SER A 58 -10.14 8.73 -1.19
C SER A 58 -11.01 9.11 -2.38
N ILE A 59 -11.14 8.21 -3.33
CA ILE A 59 -12.01 8.48 -4.48
C ILE A 59 -13.44 8.72 -4.00
N ARG A 60 -13.92 7.89 -3.09
CA ARG A 60 -15.28 8.05 -2.58
C ARG A 60 -15.45 9.33 -1.79
N ASN A 61 -14.37 9.85 -1.19
CA ASN A 61 -14.43 11.05 -0.39
C ASN A 61 -14.02 12.29 -1.16
N ASN A 62 -13.80 12.17 -2.47
CA ASN A 62 -13.41 13.28 -3.33
C ASN A 62 -12.07 13.90 -2.95
N TRP A 63 -11.14 13.10 -2.49
CA TRP A 63 -9.80 13.59 -2.19
C TRP A 63 -8.99 13.61 -3.49
N VAL A 64 -9.23 14.64 -4.27
CA VAL A 64 -8.52 14.82 -5.53
C VAL A 64 -7.98 16.24 -5.58
N ASP A 65 -6.89 16.42 -6.28
CA ASP A 65 -6.29 17.74 -6.40
C ASP A 65 -6.95 18.50 -7.57
N ASN A 66 -6.41 19.67 -7.87
CA ASN A 66 -6.99 20.53 -8.91
C ASN A 66 -6.91 19.93 -10.29
N GLU A 67 -6.02 18.96 -10.47
CA GLU A 67 -5.86 18.29 -11.75
C GLU A 67 -6.56 16.96 -11.83
N GLY A 68 -7.35 16.64 -10.81
CA GLY A 68 -8.08 15.38 -10.79
C GLY A 68 -7.28 14.19 -10.32
N LYS A 69 -6.09 14.41 -9.78
CA LYS A 69 -5.29 13.29 -9.30
C LYS A 69 -5.71 12.93 -7.87
N VAL A 70 -5.95 11.65 -7.66
CA VAL A 70 -6.34 11.16 -6.35
C VAL A 70 -5.14 11.08 -5.44
N TYR A 71 -5.29 11.55 -4.22
CA TYR A 71 -4.21 11.44 -3.23
C TYR A 71 -4.73 10.77 -1.96
N ILE A 72 -3.79 10.28 -1.17
CA ILE A 72 -4.11 9.70 0.13
C ILE A 72 -3.23 10.38 1.18
N ILE A 73 -3.63 10.22 2.42
CA ILE A 73 -2.80 10.56 3.56
C ILE A 73 -2.50 9.26 4.27
N PHE A 74 -1.20 8.96 4.41
CA PHE A 74 -0.78 7.71 5.02
C PHE A 74 0.52 8.03 5.74
N THR A 75 0.45 8.15 7.04
CA THR A 75 1.57 8.64 7.83
C THR A 75 2.57 7.52 8.13
N LEU A 76 3.77 7.91 8.52
CA LEU A 76 4.77 6.93 8.92
C LEU A 76 4.25 6.10 10.10
N GLU A 77 3.54 6.74 11.03
CA GLU A 77 2.97 6.00 12.14
C GLU A 77 2.01 4.92 11.66
N GLN A 78 1.23 5.24 10.65
CA GLN A 78 0.31 4.24 10.09
C GLN A 78 1.05 3.12 9.38
N VAL A 79 2.13 3.45 8.68
CA VAL A 79 2.95 2.41 8.06
C VAL A 79 3.47 1.47 9.14
N MET A 80 4.00 2.03 10.22
CA MET A 80 4.53 1.22 11.30
C MET A 80 3.46 0.34 11.91
N GLU A 81 2.28 0.89 12.07
CA GLU A 81 1.19 0.13 12.68
C GLU A 81 0.70 -0.98 11.77
N TYR A 82 0.41 -0.67 10.50
CA TYR A 82 -0.13 -1.67 9.59
C TYR A 82 0.90 -2.74 9.24
N MET A 83 2.16 -2.36 9.13
CA MET A 83 3.20 -3.30 8.76
C MET A 83 3.85 -3.96 9.97
N ASN A 84 3.45 -3.54 11.18
CA ASN A 84 3.98 -4.07 12.42
C ASN A 84 5.50 -4.01 12.43
N CYS A 85 6.02 -2.83 12.21
CA CYS A 85 7.46 -2.64 12.13
C CYS A 85 7.86 -1.37 12.84
N GLY A 86 9.17 -1.22 13.05
CA GLY A 86 9.71 -0.02 13.68
C GLY A 86 9.89 1.10 12.67
N LYS A 87 10.39 2.22 13.17
CA LYS A 87 10.52 3.42 12.38
C LYS A 87 11.49 3.24 11.23
N ASP A 88 12.66 2.66 11.50
CA ASP A 88 13.67 2.54 10.45
C ASP A 88 13.17 1.70 9.29
N LYS A 89 12.49 0.61 9.60
CA LYS A 89 11.95 -0.23 8.54
C LYS A 89 10.84 0.47 7.78
N GLY A 90 9.97 1.20 8.50
CA GLY A 90 8.91 1.94 7.85
C GLY A 90 9.45 2.97 6.87
N VAL A 91 10.48 3.70 7.28
CA VAL A 91 11.11 4.69 6.43
C VAL A 91 11.70 4.00 5.20
N LYS A 92 12.34 2.86 5.39
CA LYS A 92 12.97 2.15 4.29
C LYS A 92 11.94 1.65 3.28
N ILE A 93 10.83 1.11 3.77
CA ILE A 93 9.80 0.60 2.87
C ILE A 93 9.20 1.73 2.04
N LEU A 94 8.92 2.86 2.70
CA LEU A 94 8.39 4.02 1.98
C LEU A 94 9.39 4.49 0.91
N ALA A 95 10.66 4.50 1.25
CA ALA A 95 11.67 4.96 0.31
C ALA A 95 11.76 4.06 -0.91
N GLU A 96 11.52 2.77 -0.75
CA GLU A 96 11.54 1.87 -1.91
C GLU A 96 10.47 2.25 -2.93
N LEU A 97 9.35 2.75 -2.47
CA LEU A 97 8.23 3.06 -3.35
C LEU A 97 8.31 4.47 -3.94
N ASP A 98 9.04 5.35 -3.30
CA ASP A 98 9.00 6.79 -3.58
C ASP A 98 9.68 7.13 -4.89
N THR A 99 9.30 8.28 -5.45
CA THR A 99 9.90 8.78 -6.68
C THR A 99 11.34 9.22 -6.48
N ASP A 100 11.67 9.74 -5.29
CA ASP A 100 13.01 10.28 -5.09
C ASP A 100 14.07 9.22 -4.94
N LYS A 101 13.80 8.19 -4.19
CA LYS A 101 14.82 7.21 -3.86
C LYS A 101 14.49 5.83 -4.32
N GLY A 102 13.30 5.58 -4.75
CA GLY A 102 12.84 4.25 -5.06
C GLY A 102 12.35 4.12 -6.48
N ILE A 103 11.41 3.23 -6.64
CA ILE A 103 10.96 2.84 -7.97
C ILE A 103 9.91 3.79 -8.55
N GLY A 104 9.36 4.67 -7.72
CA GLY A 104 8.47 5.69 -8.24
C GLY A 104 7.00 5.32 -8.30
N LEU A 105 6.59 4.33 -7.53
CA LEU A 105 5.19 3.96 -7.49
C LEU A 105 4.36 4.90 -6.63
N ILE A 106 4.97 5.68 -5.78
CA ILE A 106 4.28 6.73 -5.04
C ILE A 106 5.08 8.02 -5.14
N GLU A 107 4.38 9.12 -4.97
CA GLU A 107 5.01 10.43 -4.92
C GLU A 107 4.51 11.12 -3.68
N ARG A 108 5.43 11.49 -2.78
CA ARG A 108 5.07 12.16 -1.55
C ARG A 108 5.27 13.65 -1.71
N VAL A 109 4.28 14.43 -1.29
CA VAL A 109 4.33 15.89 -1.44
C VAL A 109 4.07 16.52 -0.10
N LYS A 110 5.03 17.29 0.38
CA LYS A 110 4.87 18.06 1.61
C LYS A 110 4.15 19.34 1.28
N ARG A 111 3.19 19.70 2.13
CA ARG A 111 2.39 20.87 1.86
C ARG A 111 2.62 22.02 2.83
N GLY A 112 3.66 21.91 3.68
CA GLY A 112 4.01 22.97 4.58
C GLY A 112 3.63 22.67 6.01
N LEU A 113 3.95 23.63 6.88
CA LEU A 113 3.77 23.45 8.29
C LEU A 113 2.32 23.22 8.64
N GLY A 114 2.11 22.28 9.52
CA GLY A 114 0.76 22.01 10.01
C GLY A 114 -0.11 21.21 9.08
N LYS A 115 0.39 20.82 7.92
CA LYS A 115 -0.38 20.03 6.99
C LYS A 115 0.27 18.68 6.77
N PRO A 116 -0.52 17.63 6.70
CA PRO A 116 0.06 16.30 6.47
C PRO A 116 0.63 16.19 5.06
N THR A 117 1.64 15.36 4.92
CA THR A 117 2.16 15.01 3.62
C THR A 117 1.10 14.20 2.88
N ILE A 118 0.88 14.53 1.63
CA ILE A 118 -0.02 13.73 0.81
C ILE A 118 0.79 12.83 -0.09
N ILE A 119 0.15 11.75 -0.51
CA ILE A 119 0.80 10.74 -1.34
C ILE A 119 -0.07 10.49 -2.54
N TYR A 120 0.54 10.60 -3.72
CA TYR A 120 -0.10 10.16 -4.95
C TYR A 120 0.34 8.73 -5.20
N VAL A 121 -0.61 7.83 -5.32
CA VAL A 121 -0.32 6.43 -5.63
C VAL A 121 -0.40 6.27 -7.14
N LYS A 122 0.65 5.73 -7.71
CA LYS A 122 0.77 5.66 -9.16
C LYS A 122 0.83 4.21 -9.59
N LEU A 123 0.53 3.94 -10.74
CA LEU A 123 0.67 2.71 -11.50
C LEU A 123 -0.36 2.77 -12.60
N SER A 124 -0.14 3.71 -13.49
CA SER A 124 -1.02 3.77 -14.63
C SER A 124 -0.50 2.82 -15.67
N LEU A 125 -1.27 1.82 -15.95
CA LEU A 125 -0.83 0.81 -16.89
C LEU A 125 -0.72 1.31 -18.31
N ILE A 126 -1.28 2.45 -18.60
CA ILE A 126 -1.16 2.98 -19.95
C ILE A 126 0.26 3.39 -20.28
N HIS A 127 1.11 3.55 -19.29
CA HIS A 127 2.49 3.89 -19.54
C HIS A 127 3.42 2.71 -19.52
N ILE A 128 2.93 1.54 -19.23
CA ILE A 128 3.72 0.34 -19.27
C ILE A 128 3.63 -0.20 -20.63
N SER A 129 4.66 -0.05 -21.36
CA SER A 129 4.61 -0.55 -22.63
C SER A 129 4.63 -1.93 -22.62
N GLU A 130 3.82 -2.58 -23.02
CA GLU A 130 3.82 -3.80 -22.97
C GLU A 130 3.86 -4.40 -24.06
N PRO A 131 4.55 -4.87 -24.34
CA PRO A 131 4.66 -5.51 -25.41
C PRO A 131 3.89 -6.49 -25.46
N THR A 132 3.50 -6.70 -25.45
CA THR A 132 2.93 -7.61 -25.47
C THR A 132 2.92 -8.23 -25.98
#